data_34e462fbcfed1deac9051a0132242d05
#
_entry.id   34e462fbcfed1deac9051a0132242d05
#
_cell.length_a   1.000
_cell.length_b   1.000
_cell.length_c   1.000
_cell.angle_alpha   90.00
_cell.angle_beta   90.00
_cell.angle_gamma   90.00
#
_symmetry.space_group_name_H-M   'P 1'
#
loop_
_entity.id
_entity.type
_entity.pdbx_description
1 polymer ?
#
loop_
_entity_poly.entity_id
_entity_poly.type
_entity_poly.pdbx_seq_one_letter_code
_entity_poly.pdbx_strand_id
1 'polypeptide(L)'
;MLDCEQSGAVKAKERFESFDKSPLKFAFPKNFSGQTTPYGIDLHRKTKTGVRAAIIREKGVNGDREMAWCMHAAGFDVKDVHMTDLITGREDLTDVNFIVFVGGFSNSDVLGSAKGWAGAFLYNEKAKQSLDNFFARKDTMX
;
A
#
# COMPACT_ATOMS: atom_id res chain seq x y z
N MET A 1 -15.27 17.79 28.80
CA MET A 1 -14.59 17.90 27.50
C MET A 1 -15.07 16.84 26.50
N LEU A 2 -14.97 15.57 26.80
CA LEU A 2 -15.45 14.51 25.90
C LEU A 2 -16.92 14.69 25.49
N ASP A 3 -17.77 15.11 26.42
CA ASP A 3 -19.19 15.31 26.15
C ASP A 3 -19.44 16.36 25.05
N CYS A 4 -18.52 17.31 24.92
CA CYS A 4 -18.66 18.37 23.93
C CYS A 4 -17.99 18.02 22.60
N GLU A 5 -16.95 17.21 22.64
CA GLU A 5 -16.09 16.95 21.48
C GLU A 5 -16.48 15.71 20.69
N GLN A 6 -17.23 14.79 21.28
CA GLN A 6 -17.47 13.50 20.64
C GLN A 6 -18.97 13.15 20.57
N SER A 7 -19.60 13.67 19.56
CA SER A 7 -20.97 13.25 19.18
C SER A 7 -22.00 13.50 20.27
N GLY A 8 -21.74 14.45 21.17
CA GLY A 8 -22.65 14.78 22.25
C GLY A 8 -22.51 13.89 23.48
N ALA A 9 -23.07 14.37 24.57
CA ALA A 9 -22.86 13.79 25.90
C ALA A 9 -23.29 12.32 26.00
N VAL A 10 -24.43 11.97 25.40
CA VAL A 10 -24.95 10.60 25.48
C VAL A 10 -24.01 9.62 24.79
N LYS A 11 -23.60 9.94 23.57
CA LYS A 11 -22.71 9.07 22.80
C LYS A 11 -21.32 8.95 23.42
N ALA A 12 -20.80 10.04 23.96
CA ALA A 12 -19.51 10.02 24.65
C ALA A 12 -19.57 9.10 25.88
N LYS A 13 -20.65 9.18 26.63
CA LYS A 13 -20.87 8.32 27.80
C LYS A 13 -20.96 6.85 27.39
N GLU A 14 -21.75 6.55 26.37
CA GLU A 14 -21.89 5.18 25.85
C GLU A 14 -20.54 4.59 25.45
N ARG A 15 -19.72 5.36 24.75
CA ARG A 15 -18.38 4.92 24.36
C ARG A 15 -17.51 4.64 25.58
N PHE A 16 -17.53 5.56 26.53
CA PHE A 16 -16.73 5.41 27.74
C PHE A 16 -17.15 4.17 28.54
N GLU A 17 -18.45 3.95 28.68
CA GLU A 17 -18.97 2.82 29.46
C GLU A 17 -18.82 1.47 28.76
N SER A 18 -18.56 1.48 27.45
CA SER A 18 -18.44 0.24 26.69
C SER A 18 -17.00 -0.05 26.24
N PHE A 19 -16.02 0.78 26.64
CA PHE A 19 -14.67 0.62 26.10
C PHE A 19 -14.03 -0.73 26.46
N ASP A 20 -14.43 -1.31 27.59
CA ASP A 20 -13.91 -2.61 28.03
C ASP A 20 -14.70 -3.79 27.47
N LYS A 21 -15.75 -3.53 26.73
CA LYS A 21 -16.54 -4.58 26.08
C LYS A 21 -15.94 -4.88 24.71
N SER A 22 -15.83 -6.14 24.37
CA SER A 22 -15.37 -6.52 23.03
C SER A 22 -16.57 -6.58 22.09
N PRO A 23 -16.80 -5.53 21.29
CA PRO A 23 -17.96 -5.51 20.39
C PRO A 23 -17.78 -6.41 19.17
N LEU A 24 -16.54 -6.83 18.91
CA LEU A 24 -16.21 -7.61 17.71
C LEU A 24 -15.97 -9.06 18.11
N LYS A 25 -16.58 -9.94 17.36
CA LYS A 25 -16.36 -11.38 17.50
C LYS A 25 -15.79 -11.90 16.20
N PHE A 26 -14.77 -12.74 16.29
CA PHE A 26 -14.08 -13.27 15.13
C PHE A 26 -14.29 -14.77 15.06
N ALA A 27 -14.69 -15.23 13.88
CA ALA A 27 -14.80 -16.65 13.59
C ALA A 27 -13.69 -17.00 12.61
N PHE A 28 -12.72 -17.77 13.06
CA PHE A 28 -11.62 -18.20 12.20
C PHE A 28 -11.97 -19.52 11.53
N PRO A 29 -11.41 -19.80 10.36
CA PRO A 29 -11.55 -21.13 9.76
C PRO A 29 -11.10 -22.21 10.74
N LYS A 30 -11.73 -23.38 10.63
CA LYS A 30 -11.53 -24.48 11.58
C LYS A 30 -10.06 -24.86 11.76
N ASN A 31 -9.27 -24.75 10.70
CA ASN A 31 -7.86 -25.13 10.73
C ASN A 31 -6.92 -23.91 10.77
N PHE A 32 -7.43 -22.75 11.16
CA PHE A 32 -6.59 -21.55 11.20
C PHE A 32 -5.62 -21.63 12.38
N SER A 33 -4.34 -21.66 12.08
CA SER A 33 -3.28 -21.78 13.09
C SER A 33 -2.62 -20.44 13.41
N GLY A 34 -2.84 -19.42 12.59
CA GLY A 34 -2.11 -18.16 12.70
C GLY A 34 -0.67 -18.24 12.16
N GLN A 35 -0.27 -19.38 11.65
CA GLN A 35 1.09 -19.58 11.11
C GLN A 35 1.09 -19.38 9.60
N THR A 36 2.22 -18.93 9.06
CA THR A 36 2.36 -18.66 7.62
C THR A 36 2.73 -19.91 6.82
N THR A 37 3.47 -20.82 7.44
CA THR A 37 4.02 -22.01 6.79
C THR A 37 2.96 -22.90 6.11
N PRO A 38 1.79 -23.19 6.76
CA PRO A 38 0.78 -24.02 6.10
C PRO A 38 0.21 -23.41 4.81
N TYR A 39 0.42 -22.12 4.59
CA TYR A 39 -0.07 -21.44 3.39
C TYR A 39 1.04 -21.24 2.35
N GLY A 40 2.21 -21.87 2.56
CA GLY A 40 3.33 -21.78 1.63
C GLY A 40 4.06 -20.45 1.67
N ILE A 41 3.84 -19.65 2.72
CA ILE A 41 4.48 -18.34 2.87
C ILE A 41 5.78 -18.51 3.66
N ASP A 42 6.92 -18.26 3.01
CA ASP A 42 8.24 -18.29 3.67
C ASP A 42 8.72 -16.86 3.86
N LEU A 43 8.62 -16.38 5.08
CA LEU A 43 9.04 -15.02 5.45
C LEU A 43 10.55 -14.82 5.37
N HIS A 44 11.31 -15.91 5.31
CA HIS A 44 12.78 -15.88 5.25
C HIS A 44 13.29 -16.25 3.86
N ARG A 45 12.43 -16.24 2.86
CA ARG A 45 12.80 -16.57 1.48
C ARG A 45 13.96 -15.69 1.00
N LYS A 46 14.96 -16.33 0.44
CA LYS A 46 16.14 -15.64 -0.13
C LYS A 46 16.22 -15.81 -1.65
N THR A 47 15.45 -16.74 -2.20
CA THR A 47 15.46 -17.00 -3.63
C THR A 47 14.43 -16.11 -4.33
N LYS A 48 14.73 -15.73 -5.55
CA LYS A 48 13.80 -14.94 -6.37
C LYS A 48 12.71 -15.83 -6.95
N THR A 49 11.51 -15.29 -7.05
CA THR A 49 10.39 -16.00 -7.68
C THR A 49 10.24 -15.66 -9.16
N GLY A 50 10.76 -14.51 -9.56
CA GLY A 50 10.62 -14.03 -10.92
C GLY A 50 9.40 -13.14 -11.14
N VAL A 51 8.48 -13.06 -10.18
CA VAL A 51 7.32 -12.18 -10.27
C VAL A 51 7.62 -10.91 -9.48
N ARG A 52 7.64 -9.78 -10.16
CA ARG A 52 8.13 -8.53 -9.56
C ARG A 52 7.02 -7.57 -9.18
N ALA A 53 7.18 -6.96 -7.99
CA ALA A 53 6.29 -5.90 -7.53
C ALA A 53 7.09 -4.61 -7.32
N ALA A 54 6.58 -3.48 -7.81
CA ALA A 54 7.18 -2.18 -7.54
C ALA A 54 6.38 -1.47 -6.46
N ILE A 55 7.08 -1.00 -5.44
CA ILE A 55 6.53 -0.12 -4.42
C ILE A 55 6.77 1.30 -4.92
N ILE A 56 5.71 1.94 -5.41
CA ILE A 56 5.82 3.29 -5.95
C ILE A 56 5.58 4.28 -4.81
N ARG A 57 6.52 5.19 -4.63
CA ARG A 57 6.46 6.12 -3.52
C ARG A 57 6.83 7.53 -3.95
N GLU A 58 6.37 8.49 -3.18
CA GLU A 58 6.64 9.92 -3.33
C GLU A 58 7.08 10.46 -1.97
N LYS A 59 7.66 11.64 -1.94
CA LYS A 59 8.03 12.25 -0.66
C LYS A 59 6.77 12.42 0.21
N GLY A 60 6.90 12.10 1.49
CA GLY A 60 5.80 12.18 2.45
C GLY A 60 4.98 10.92 2.59
N VAL A 61 5.23 9.90 1.77
CA VAL A 61 4.58 8.60 2.00
C VAL A 61 5.18 7.93 3.23
N ASN A 62 4.40 7.07 3.85
CA ASN A 62 4.89 6.20 4.92
C ASN A 62 4.30 4.81 4.73
N GLY A 63 4.92 3.81 5.38
CA GLY A 63 4.47 2.43 5.22
C GLY A 63 5.09 1.74 4.01
N ASP A 64 6.05 2.37 3.35
CA ASP A 64 6.72 1.78 2.18
C ASP A 64 7.52 0.53 2.54
N ARG A 65 8.18 0.52 3.69
CA ARG A 65 8.92 -0.66 4.16
C ARG A 65 7.98 -1.80 4.52
N GLU A 66 6.88 -1.47 5.20
CA GLU A 66 5.86 -2.45 5.57
C GLU A 66 5.21 -3.04 4.33
N MET A 67 4.92 -2.21 3.33
CA MET A 67 4.35 -2.69 2.07
C MET A 67 5.35 -3.59 1.33
N ALA A 68 6.62 -3.19 1.29
CA ALA A 68 7.68 -4.01 0.68
C ALA A 68 7.77 -5.38 1.38
N TRP A 69 7.69 -5.39 2.69
CA TRP A 69 7.70 -6.63 3.47
C TRP A 69 6.49 -7.49 3.14
N CYS A 70 5.30 -6.89 3.09
CA CYS A 70 4.08 -7.64 2.75
C CYS A 70 4.15 -8.23 1.34
N MET A 71 4.67 -7.47 0.37
CA MET A 71 4.85 -7.97 -0.99
C MET A 71 5.86 -9.12 -1.03
N HIS A 72 6.96 -8.98 -0.31
CA HIS A 72 7.95 -10.06 -0.21
C HIS A 72 7.33 -11.33 0.41
N ALA A 73 6.57 -11.16 1.49
CA ALA A 73 5.89 -12.28 2.15
C ALA A 73 4.88 -12.95 1.20
N ALA A 74 4.23 -12.13 0.36
CA ALA A 74 3.28 -12.65 -0.63
C ALA A 74 3.95 -13.34 -1.82
N GLY A 75 5.30 -13.32 -1.89
CA GLY A 75 6.04 -14.04 -2.92
C GLY A 75 6.60 -13.20 -4.05
N PHE A 76 6.50 -11.88 -3.96
CA PHE A 76 7.04 -11.00 -5.00
C PHE A 76 8.52 -10.69 -4.77
N ASP A 77 9.23 -10.46 -5.85
CA ASP A 77 10.56 -9.86 -5.83
C ASP A 77 10.35 -8.34 -5.87
N VAL A 78 10.64 -7.68 -4.76
CA VAL A 78 10.23 -6.29 -4.55
C VAL A 78 11.26 -5.30 -5.09
N LYS A 79 10.77 -4.24 -5.74
CA LYS A 79 11.55 -3.16 -6.30
C LYS A 79 11.03 -1.83 -5.75
N ASP A 80 11.93 -0.99 -5.26
CA ASP A 80 11.59 0.35 -4.76
C ASP A 80 11.66 1.33 -5.94
N VAL A 81 10.57 2.06 -6.19
CA VAL A 81 10.48 3.00 -7.30
C VAL A 81 9.96 4.33 -6.77
N HIS A 82 10.79 5.35 -6.82
CA HIS A 82 10.36 6.70 -6.47
C HIS A 82 9.80 7.40 -7.71
N MET A 83 8.86 8.32 -7.50
CA MET A 83 8.26 9.07 -8.62
C MET A 83 9.31 9.78 -9.47
N THR A 84 10.42 10.25 -8.88
CA THR A 84 11.50 10.85 -9.65
C THR A 84 12.14 9.87 -10.63
N ASP A 85 12.12 8.57 -10.35
CA ASP A 85 12.68 7.57 -11.27
C ASP A 85 11.82 7.48 -12.53
N LEU A 86 10.51 7.52 -12.37
CA LEU A 86 9.58 7.51 -13.50
C LEU A 86 9.63 8.82 -14.28
N ILE A 87 9.67 9.95 -13.57
CA ILE A 87 9.71 11.30 -14.19
C ILE A 87 10.98 11.47 -15.03
N THR A 88 12.11 10.98 -14.52
CA THR A 88 13.39 11.11 -15.25
C THR A 88 13.58 10.02 -16.29
N GLY A 89 12.81 8.94 -16.21
CA GLY A 89 12.96 7.80 -17.11
C GLY A 89 14.02 6.80 -16.69
N ARG A 90 14.46 6.86 -15.44
CA ARG A 90 15.37 5.83 -14.90
C ARG A 90 14.64 4.51 -14.70
N GLU A 91 13.32 4.58 -14.55
CA GLU A 91 12.43 3.42 -14.44
C GLU A 91 11.28 3.58 -15.43
N ASP A 92 10.83 2.46 -15.98
CA ASP A 92 9.72 2.44 -16.93
C ASP A 92 8.71 1.32 -16.68
N LEU A 93 8.87 0.56 -15.60
CA LEU A 93 7.99 -0.51 -15.15
C LEU A 93 7.86 -1.70 -16.11
N THR A 94 8.72 -1.79 -17.13
CA THR A 94 8.62 -2.88 -18.11
C THR A 94 8.88 -4.26 -17.52
N ASP A 95 9.69 -4.32 -16.46
CA ASP A 95 10.07 -5.56 -15.81
C ASP A 95 9.21 -5.88 -14.57
N VAL A 96 8.09 -5.17 -14.38
CA VAL A 96 7.27 -5.25 -13.17
C VAL A 96 5.89 -5.82 -13.51
N ASN A 97 5.39 -6.73 -12.68
CA ASN A 97 4.07 -7.37 -12.86
C ASN A 97 3.01 -6.76 -11.92
N PHE A 98 3.42 -6.17 -10.81
CA PHE A 98 2.49 -5.62 -9.83
C PHE A 98 3.01 -4.28 -9.35
N ILE A 99 2.13 -3.27 -9.27
CA ILE A 99 2.50 -1.98 -8.68
C ILE A 99 1.58 -1.66 -7.52
N VAL A 100 2.14 -1.02 -6.50
CA VAL A 100 1.36 -0.52 -5.38
C VAL A 100 1.80 0.91 -5.06
N PHE A 101 0.82 1.80 -4.95
CA PHE A 101 1.05 3.20 -4.56
C PHE A 101 0.89 3.31 -3.06
N VAL A 102 1.98 3.64 -2.39
CA VAL A 102 1.99 3.68 -0.92
C VAL A 102 1.37 4.99 -0.43
N GLY A 103 0.49 4.88 0.55
CA GLY A 103 -0.19 6.04 1.12
C GLY A 103 0.68 6.88 2.03
N GLY A 104 0.09 7.96 2.52
CA GLY A 104 0.73 8.92 3.42
C GLY A 104 0.40 10.34 3.00
N PHE A 105 1.02 11.30 3.64
CA PHE A 105 0.82 12.71 3.33
C PHE A 105 1.78 13.14 2.20
N SER A 106 1.62 12.54 1.04
CA SER A 106 2.47 12.81 -0.11
C SER A 106 2.46 14.30 -0.44
N ASN A 107 3.65 14.86 -0.68
CA ASN A 107 3.83 16.26 -1.01
C ASN A 107 3.20 17.19 0.04
N SER A 108 3.33 16.82 1.33
CA SER A 108 2.78 17.56 2.47
C SER A 108 1.26 17.73 2.39
N ASP A 109 0.59 16.80 1.71
CA ASP A 109 -0.86 16.78 1.56
C ASP A 109 -1.43 18.03 0.86
N VAL A 110 -0.61 18.72 0.10
CA VAL A 110 -1.06 19.91 -0.65
C VAL A 110 -2.11 19.47 -1.67
N LEU A 111 -3.26 20.11 -1.64
CA LEU A 111 -4.41 19.80 -2.51
C LEU A 111 -4.95 18.38 -2.34
N GLY A 112 -4.58 17.71 -1.26
CA GLY A 112 -4.88 16.28 -1.08
C GLY A 112 -3.80 15.42 -1.72
N SER A 113 -3.27 14.46 -0.97
CA SER A 113 -2.04 13.74 -1.29
C SER A 113 -1.99 13.16 -2.70
N ALA A 114 -3.09 12.58 -3.17
CA ALA A 114 -3.12 11.90 -4.47
C ALA A 114 -3.02 12.84 -5.67
N LYS A 115 -3.34 14.12 -5.51
CA LYS A 115 -3.33 15.05 -6.65
C LYS A 115 -1.94 15.30 -7.22
N GLY A 116 -0.93 15.32 -6.34
CA GLY A 116 0.46 15.45 -6.79
C GLY A 116 0.90 14.26 -7.65
N TRP A 117 0.54 13.06 -7.22
CA TRP A 117 0.78 11.83 -8.00
C TRP A 117 0.09 11.91 -9.38
N ALA A 118 -1.20 12.25 -9.36
CA ALA A 118 -1.99 12.32 -10.59
C ALA A 118 -1.39 13.34 -11.55
N GLY A 119 -0.98 14.51 -11.03
CA GLY A 119 -0.34 15.53 -11.84
C GLY A 119 0.94 15.04 -12.49
N ALA A 120 1.79 14.33 -11.73
CA ALA A 120 3.03 13.79 -12.26
C ALA A 120 2.75 12.82 -13.42
N PHE A 121 1.79 11.91 -13.25
CA PHE A 121 1.46 10.95 -14.30
C PHE A 121 0.75 11.60 -15.50
N LEU A 122 -0.08 12.62 -15.27
CA LEU A 122 -0.81 13.24 -16.36
C LEU A 122 0.07 14.16 -17.23
N TYR A 123 1.00 14.86 -16.60
CA TYR A 123 1.71 15.95 -17.27
C TYR A 123 3.20 15.69 -17.54
N ASN A 124 3.73 14.55 -17.07
CA ASN A 124 5.09 14.15 -17.44
C ASN A 124 5.02 12.98 -18.41
N GLU A 125 5.56 13.18 -19.61
CA GLU A 125 5.45 12.20 -20.70
C GLU A 125 6.04 10.83 -20.33
N LYS A 126 7.21 10.82 -19.68
CA LYS A 126 7.89 9.55 -19.33
C LYS A 126 7.09 8.76 -18.29
N ALA A 127 6.66 9.45 -17.23
CA ALA A 127 5.87 8.80 -16.18
C ALA A 127 4.54 8.29 -16.74
N LYS A 128 3.87 9.12 -17.56
CA LYS A 128 2.62 8.73 -18.19
C LYS A 128 2.81 7.50 -19.07
N GLN A 129 3.82 7.52 -19.92
CA GLN A 129 4.07 6.41 -20.85
C GLN A 129 4.40 5.10 -20.10
N SER A 130 5.19 5.20 -19.02
CA SER A 130 5.48 4.02 -18.18
C SER A 130 4.21 3.39 -17.64
N LEU A 131 3.31 4.23 -17.13
CA LEU A 131 2.05 3.74 -16.56
C LEU A 131 1.10 3.21 -17.62
N ASP A 132 0.97 3.92 -18.77
CA ASP A 132 0.13 3.48 -19.88
C ASP A 132 0.61 2.11 -20.41
N ASN A 133 1.93 1.97 -20.62
CA ASN A 133 2.52 0.71 -21.08
C ASN A 133 2.29 -0.41 -20.06
N PHE A 134 2.42 -0.09 -18.79
CA PHE A 134 2.19 -1.08 -17.72
C PHE A 134 0.76 -1.62 -17.79
N PHE A 135 -0.24 -0.73 -17.86
CA PHE A 135 -1.64 -1.17 -17.88
C PHE A 135 -2.10 -1.74 -19.22
N ALA A 136 -1.35 -1.53 -20.30
CA ALA A 136 -1.66 -2.16 -21.59
C ALA A 136 -1.31 -3.66 -21.61
N ARG A 137 -0.46 -4.11 -20.70
CA ARG A 137 -0.05 -5.52 -20.64
C ARG A 137 -1.11 -6.36 -19.93
N LYS A 138 -1.20 -7.64 -20.28
CA LYS A 138 -2.17 -8.57 -19.68
C LYS A 138 -1.67 -9.24 -18.41
N ASP A 139 -0.38 -9.16 -18.16
CA ASP A 139 0.29 -9.83 -17.03
C ASP A 139 0.58 -8.87 -15.87
N THR A 140 -0.17 -7.77 -15.76
CA THR A 140 0.07 -6.73 -14.76
C THR A 140 -1.16 -6.44 -13.91
N MET A 141 -0.95 -5.90 -12.74
CA MET A 141 -1.99 -5.49 -11.79
C MET A 141 -1.51 -4.31 -10.95
N UNK A 142 -2.23 -3.43 -10.56
CA UNK A 142 -1.93 -2.55 -9.97
C UNK A 142 -2.61 -2.44 -9.21
#